data_d2a414bbae16f1f389676b5651d7f5f6
#
_entry.id   d2a414bbae16f1f389676b5651d7f5f6
#
_cell.length_a   1.000
_cell.length_b   1.000
_cell.length_c   1.000
_cell.angle_alpha   90.00
_cell.angle_beta   90.00
_cell.angle_gamma   90.00
#
_symmetry.space_group_name_H-M   'P 1'
#
loop_
_entity.id
_entity.type
_entity.pdbx_description
1 polymer ?
#
loop_
_entity_poly.entity_id
_entity_poly.type
_entity_poly.pdbx_seq_one_letter_code
_entity_poly.pdbx_strand_id
1 'polypeptide(L)'
;MTPTPVPPATTPTPVHRRVEMVMGLPISLALRGPHATGVRADAAWAEVLAVLREVDRVFSRYRPDTFISRLGRGEIGVDDCPREVAEVLALGEEARRASGGAFDVRRPGVPLDTDGVVKGWAVQRAAHALATLEDTDLCLSGGGD
;
A
#
# COMPACT_ATOMS: atom_id res chain seq x y z
N MET A 1 -9.10 -47.81 34.81
CA MET A 1 -8.32 -46.66 34.39
C MET A 1 -9.16 -45.82 33.41
N THR A 2 -9.59 -44.66 33.86
CA THR A 2 -10.40 -43.75 33.06
C THR A 2 -9.50 -43.00 32.11
N PRO A 3 -9.80 -42.94 30.79
CA PRO A 3 -8.97 -42.17 29.88
C PRO A 3 -9.07 -40.68 30.22
N THR A 4 -7.96 -39.98 30.16
CA THR A 4 -7.91 -38.53 30.33
C THR A 4 -8.72 -37.90 29.22
N PRO A 5 -9.70 -37.02 29.52
CA PRO A 5 -10.47 -36.37 28.48
C PRO A 5 -9.53 -35.52 27.59
N VAL A 6 -9.63 -35.75 26.29
CA VAL A 6 -8.92 -34.91 25.30
C VAL A 6 -9.60 -33.54 25.29
N PRO A 7 -8.88 -32.45 25.51
CA PRO A 7 -9.50 -31.12 25.42
C PRO A 7 -10.08 -30.93 24.03
N PRO A 8 -11.26 -30.28 23.92
CA PRO A 8 -11.83 -30.00 22.61
C PRO A 8 -10.83 -29.24 21.74
N ALA A 9 -10.77 -29.64 20.48
CA ALA A 9 -9.92 -28.94 19.52
C ALA A 9 -10.28 -27.44 19.54
N THR A 10 -9.26 -26.60 19.79
CA THR A 10 -9.47 -25.15 19.75
C THR A 10 -9.88 -24.76 18.35
N THR A 11 -11.07 -24.21 18.18
CA THR A 11 -11.51 -23.68 16.88
C THR A 11 -10.56 -22.55 16.49
N PRO A 12 -9.93 -22.61 15.30
CA PRO A 12 -9.06 -21.52 14.87
C PRO A 12 -9.85 -20.21 14.82
N THR A 13 -9.25 -19.13 15.26
CA THR A 13 -9.85 -17.79 15.13
C THR A 13 -10.07 -17.49 13.65
N PRO A 14 -11.28 -17.13 13.25
CA PRO A 14 -11.56 -16.89 11.83
C PRO A 14 -10.80 -15.69 11.28
N VAL A 15 -10.41 -15.81 10.01
CA VAL A 15 -9.80 -14.70 9.25
C VAL A 15 -10.89 -13.99 8.49
N HIS A 16 -10.94 -12.68 8.62
CA HIS A 16 -11.85 -11.80 7.90
C HIS A 16 -11.07 -11.04 6.84
N ARG A 17 -11.56 -11.08 5.60
CA ARG A 17 -10.89 -10.48 4.45
C ARG A 17 -11.72 -9.34 3.87
N ARG A 18 -11.02 -8.29 3.44
CA ARG A 18 -11.61 -7.16 2.71
C ARG A 18 -10.76 -6.94 1.47
N VAL A 19 -11.40 -6.65 0.35
CA VAL A 19 -10.73 -6.41 -0.93
C VAL A 19 -11.37 -5.20 -1.60
N GLU A 20 -10.54 -4.31 -2.14
CA GLU A 20 -10.97 -3.16 -2.92
C GLU A 20 -9.98 -2.91 -4.04
N MET A 21 -10.47 -2.49 -5.19
CA MET A 21 -9.60 -2.09 -6.31
C MET A 21 -9.17 -0.63 -6.13
N VAL A 22 -7.87 -0.40 -6.00
CA VAL A 22 -7.29 0.94 -5.90
C VAL A 22 -5.97 0.94 -6.67
N MET A 23 -5.65 2.02 -7.34
CA MET A 23 -4.41 2.14 -8.15
C MET A 23 -4.30 1.05 -9.24
N GLY A 24 -5.44 0.60 -9.75
CA GLY A 24 -5.48 -0.49 -10.71
C GLY A 24 -5.10 -1.86 -10.15
N LEU A 25 -5.09 -2.02 -8.83
CA LEU A 25 -4.65 -3.22 -8.12
C LEU A 25 -5.69 -3.68 -7.12
N PRO A 26 -5.83 -5.01 -6.91
CA PRO A 26 -6.60 -5.49 -5.76
C PRO A 26 -5.80 -5.25 -4.48
N ILE A 27 -6.37 -4.46 -3.59
CA ILE A 27 -5.83 -4.25 -2.24
C ILE A 27 -6.62 -5.14 -1.32
N SER A 28 -5.93 -6.02 -0.59
CA SER A 28 -6.57 -6.96 0.32
C SER A 28 -6.06 -6.79 1.74
N LEU A 29 -6.98 -6.87 2.69
CA LEU A 29 -6.69 -6.86 4.12
C LEU A 29 -7.25 -8.12 4.74
N ALA A 30 -6.40 -8.89 5.39
CA ALA A 30 -6.80 -10.04 6.20
C ALA A 30 -6.60 -9.70 7.67
N LEU A 31 -7.63 -9.88 8.47
CA LEU A 31 -7.63 -9.59 9.91
C LEU A 31 -8.06 -10.82 10.70
N ARG A 32 -7.39 -11.05 11.83
CA ARG A 32 -7.72 -12.11 12.77
C ARG A 32 -7.53 -11.61 14.19
N GLY A 33 -8.54 -11.73 15.01
CA GLY A 33 -8.50 -11.30 16.40
C GLY A 33 -9.72 -10.49 16.80
N PRO A 34 -9.69 -9.83 17.99
CA PRO A 34 -10.85 -9.17 18.57
C PRO A 34 -11.37 -7.97 17.75
N HIS A 35 -10.53 -7.34 16.93
CA HIS A 35 -10.91 -6.19 16.10
C HIS A 35 -10.89 -6.52 14.61
N ALA A 36 -11.07 -7.80 14.25
CA ALA A 36 -11.13 -8.23 12.85
C ALA A 36 -12.40 -7.78 12.15
N THR A 37 -13.46 -7.49 12.90
CA THR A 37 -14.75 -6.96 12.41
C THR A 37 -15.21 -5.82 13.31
N GLY A 38 -16.25 -5.11 12.88
CA GLY A 38 -16.87 -4.06 13.67
C GLY A 38 -16.36 -2.67 13.34
N VAL A 39 -16.71 -1.71 14.18
CA VAL A 39 -16.52 -0.27 13.92
C VAL A 39 -15.04 0.09 13.74
N ARG A 40 -14.17 -0.48 14.56
CA ARG A 40 -12.72 -0.19 14.47
C ARG A 40 -12.13 -0.72 13.16
N ALA A 41 -12.50 -1.93 12.77
CA ALA A 41 -12.03 -2.52 11.51
C ALA A 41 -12.55 -1.71 10.32
N ASP A 42 -13.81 -1.30 10.34
CA ASP A 42 -14.42 -0.50 9.29
C ASP A 42 -13.73 0.86 9.15
N ALA A 43 -13.46 1.53 10.27
CA ALA A 43 -12.77 2.82 10.28
C ALA A 43 -11.33 2.70 9.78
N ALA A 44 -10.60 1.69 10.22
CA ALA A 44 -9.22 1.45 9.78
C ALA A 44 -9.16 1.14 8.29
N TRP A 45 -10.08 0.33 7.77
CA TRP A 45 -10.16 0.03 6.35
C TRP A 45 -10.47 1.28 5.51
N ALA A 46 -11.43 2.09 5.96
CA ALA A 46 -11.75 3.35 5.30
C ALA A 46 -10.52 4.27 5.21
N GLU A 47 -9.73 4.34 6.28
CA GLU A 47 -8.51 5.14 6.32
C GLU A 47 -7.43 4.59 5.37
N VAL A 48 -7.25 3.27 5.33
CA VAL A 48 -6.35 2.61 4.36
C VAL A 48 -6.72 3.00 2.94
N LEU A 49 -8.00 2.90 2.60
CA LEU A 49 -8.47 3.24 1.26
C LEU A 49 -8.31 4.73 0.94
N ALA A 50 -8.54 5.60 1.93
CA ALA A 50 -8.36 7.04 1.75
C ALA A 50 -6.90 7.39 1.44
N VAL A 51 -5.95 6.78 2.16
CA VAL A 51 -4.51 6.96 1.91
C VAL A 51 -4.15 6.50 0.50
N LEU A 52 -4.60 5.31 0.10
CA LEU A 52 -4.28 4.75 -1.21
C LEU A 52 -4.91 5.55 -2.37
N ARG A 53 -6.13 6.04 -2.19
CA ARG A 53 -6.79 6.89 -3.20
C ARG A 53 -6.09 8.23 -3.37
N GLU A 54 -5.59 8.80 -2.27
CA GLU A 54 -4.79 10.03 -2.33
C GLU A 54 -3.47 9.80 -3.07
N VAL A 55 -2.79 8.68 -2.81
CA VAL A 55 -1.59 8.28 -3.55
C VAL A 55 -1.91 8.15 -5.04
N ASP A 56 -3.01 7.51 -5.40
CA ASP A 56 -3.42 7.34 -6.79
C ASP A 56 -3.68 8.69 -7.47
N ARG A 57 -4.31 9.61 -6.76
CA ARG A 57 -4.59 10.96 -7.27
C ARG A 57 -3.31 11.73 -7.60
N VAL A 58 -2.24 11.51 -6.86
CA VAL A 58 -0.95 12.20 -7.06
C VAL A 58 -0.09 11.46 -8.10
N PHE A 59 -0.06 10.13 -8.05
CA PHE A 59 0.95 9.31 -8.74
C PHE A 59 0.43 8.49 -9.92
N SER A 60 -0.86 8.54 -10.26
CA SER A 60 -1.36 7.77 -11.41
C SER A 60 -0.76 8.29 -12.71
N ARG A 61 -0.03 7.42 -13.42
CA ARG A 61 0.52 7.73 -14.75
C ARG A 61 -0.52 7.64 -15.85
N TYR A 62 -1.63 6.96 -15.58
CA TYR A 62 -2.70 6.74 -16.55
C TYR A 62 -3.66 7.92 -16.66
N ARG A 63 -3.66 8.81 -15.66
CA ARG A 63 -4.41 10.06 -15.70
C ARG A 63 -3.47 11.20 -16.07
N PRO A 64 -3.79 12.00 -17.12
CA PRO A 64 -2.88 13.01 -17.62
C PRO A 64 -2.74 14.25 -16.73
N ASP A 65 -3.69 14.48 -15.82
CA ASP A 65 -3.76 15.66 -14.96
C ASP A 65 -3.09 15.50 -13.60
N THR A 66 -2.53 14.33 -13.30
CA THR A 66 -1.84 14.10 -12.03
C THR A 66 -0.51 14.84 -11.96
N PHE A 67 -0.04 15.08 -10.75
CA PHE A 67 1.28 15.71 -10.54
C PHE A 67 2.40 14.90 -11.22
N ILE A 68 2.39 13.59 -11.06
CA ILE A 68 3.46 12.76 -11.66
C ILE A 68 3.44 12.80 -13.21
N SER A 69 2.25 12.80 -13.81
CA SER A 69 2.12 12.89 -15.26
C SER A 69 2.59 14.23 -15.78
N ARG A 70 2.23 15.31 -15.12
CA ARG A 70 2.65 16.68 -15.48
C ARG A 70 4.16 16.86 -15.28
N LEU A 71 4.70 16.34 -14.19
CA LEU A 71 6.14 16.34 -13.93
C LEU A 71 6.88 15.56 -15.01
N GLY A 72 6.38 14.39 -15.39
CA GLY A 72 6.98 13.55 -16.43
C GLY A 72 7.02 14.22 -17.81
N ARG A 73 6.04 15.09 -18.11
CA ARG A 73 6.01 15.84 -19.36
C ARG A 73 6.81 17.17 -19.30
N GLY A 74 7.40 17.47 -18.15
CA GLY A 74 8.16 18.72 -17.98
C GLY A 74 7.31 19.97 -17.82
N GLU A 75 5.99 19.83 -17.59
CA GLU A 75 5.08 20.96 -17.40
C GLU A 75 5.27 21.67 -16.06
N ILE A 76 5.69 20.90 -15.04
CA ILE A 76 5.94 21.40 -13.68
C ILE A 76 7.26 20.84 -13.16
N GLY A 77 7.83 21.49 -12.15
CA GLY A 77 9.00 21.00 -11.43
C GLY A 77 8.61 20.25 -10.14
N VAL A 78 9.58 19.60 -9.52
CA VAL A 78 9.37 18.87 -8.25
C VAL A 78 8.86 19.81 -7.16
N ASP A 79 9.33 21.07 -7.15
CA ASP A 79 8.91 22.05 -6.15
C ASP A 79 7.44 22.48 -6.30
N ASP A 80 6.84 22.21 -7.46
CA ASP A 80 5.41 22.46 -7.71
C ASP A 80 4.52 21.30 -7.27
N CYS A 81 5.13 20.19 -6.83
CA CYS A 81 4.44 18.98 -6.43
C CYS A 81 4.30 18.89 -4.90
N PRO A 82 3.34 18.09 -4.40
CA PRO A 82 3.37 17.70 -2.98
C PRO A 82 4.72 17.08 -2.61
N ARG A 83 5.14 17.25 -1.36
CA ARG A 83 6.46 16.76 -0.89
C ARG A 83 6.62 15.26 -1.04
N GLU A 84 5.53 14.49 -1.07
CA GLU A 84 5.51 13.06 -1.28
C GLU A 84 6.15 12.65 -2.61
N VAL A 85 6.06 13.51 -3.62
CA VAL A 85 6.72 13.28 -4.92
C VAL A 85 8.24 13.28 -4.77
N ALA A 86 8.79 14.26 -4.08
CA ALA A 86 10.23 14.31 -3.81
C ALA A 86 10.69 13.11 -2.99
N GLU A 87 9.89 12.68 -2.00
CA GLU A 87 10.16 11.50 -1.19
C GLU A 87 10.24 10.23 -2.04
N VAL A 88 9.26 10.02 -2.91
CA VAL A 88 9.22 8.86 -3.82
C VAL A 88 10.39 8.88 -4.81
N LEU A 89 10.70 10.05 -5.36
CA LEU A 89 11.85 10.18 -6.28
C LEU A 89 13.17 9.88 -5.58
N ALA A 90 13.33 10.27 -4.32
CA ALA A 90 14.51 9.95 -3.52
C ALA A 90 14.64 8.44 -3.28
N LEU A 91 13.55 7.76 -2.98
CA LEU A 91 13.51 6.31 -2.85
C LEU A 91 13.86 5.62 -4.17
N GLY A 92 13.38 6.15 -5.28
CA GLY A 92 13.73 5.69 -6.63
C GLY A 92 15.22 5.80 -6.91
N GLU A 93 15.84 6.89 -6.49
CA GLU A 93 17.28 7.11 -6.65
C GLU A 93 18.09 6.14 -5.79
N GLU A 94 17.67 5.88 -4.55
CA GLU A 94 18.27 4.84 -3.71
C GLU A 94 18.20 3.46 -4.37
N ALA A 95 17.05 3.10 -4.92
CA ALA A 95 16.84 1.83 -5.62
C ALA A 95 17.73 1.73 -6.87
N ARG A 96 17.89 2.84 -7.60
CA ARG A 96 18.79 2.90 -8.75
C ARG A 96 20.23 2.60 -8.35
N ARG A 97 20.71 3.23 -7.29
CA ARG A 97 22.07 3.00 -6.77
C ARG A 97 22.25 1.57 -6.29
N ALA A 98 21.30 1.06 -5.50
CA ALA A 98 21.36 -0.29 -4.94
C ALA A 98 21.35 -1.38 -6.03
N SER A 99 20.71 -1.13 -7.16
CA SER A 99 20.59 -2.07 -8.29
C SER A 99 21.68 -1.89 -9.35
N GLY A 100 22.61 -0.95 -9.16
CA GLY A 100 23.62 -0.63 -10.17
C GLY A 100 23.02 -0.04 -11.45
N GLY A 101 21.86 0.60 -11.36
CA GLY A 101 21.14 1.19 -12.50
C GLY A 101 20.15 0.25 -13.18
N ALA A 102 20.05 -1.02 -12.74
CA ALA A 102 19.06 -1.96 -13.30
C ALA A 102 17.63 -1.50 -13.05
N PHE A 103 17.36 -0.92 -11.89
CA PHE A 103 16.13 -0.22 -11.59
C PHE A 103 16.36 1.29 -11.76
N ASP A 104 15.50 1.95 -12.54
CA ASP A 104 15.61 3.39 -12.77
C ASP A 104 14.25 3.96 -13.16
N VAL A 105 13.74 4.91 -12.38
CA VAL A 105 12.46 5.57 -12.65
C VAL A 105 12.54 6.57 -13.82
N ARG A 106 13.77 7.00 -14.18
CA ARG A 106 14.06 7.96 -15.24
C ARG A 106 14.94 7.36 -16.33
N ARG A 107 14.47 6.30 -16.99
CA ARG A 107 15.24 5.71 -18.10
C ARG A 107 15.18 6.62 -19.32
N PRO A 108 16.31 6.80 -20.05
CA PRO A 108 16.32 7.57 -21.30
C PRO A 108 15.33 7.00 -22.32
N GLY A 109 14.57 7.88 -22.98
CA GLY A 109 13.64 7.51 -24.04
C GLY A 109 12.33 6.89 -23.57
N VAL A 110 12.09 6.80 -22.25
CA VAL A 110 10.84 6.27 -21.67
C VAL A 110 10.25 7.32 -20.74
N PRO A 111 8.92 7.41 -20.62
CA PRO A 111 8.29 8.31 -19.65
C PRO A 111 8.73 7.98 -18.22
N LEU A 112 8.73 9.01 -17.36
CA LEU A 112 8.98 8.84 -15.93
C LEU A 112 8.02 7.80 -15.35
N ASP A 113 8.57 6.77 -14.71
CA ASP A 113 7.83 5.64 -14.18
C ASP A 113 8.21 5.39 -12.71
N THR A 114 7.36 5.82 -11.80
CA THR A 114 7.54 5.65 -10.35
C THR A 114 6.78 4.44 -9.80
N ASP A 115 6.04 3.71 -10.62
CA ASP A 115 5.12 2.65 -10.16
C ASP A 115 5.80 1.59 -9.29
N GLY A 116 7.02 1.20 -9.62
CA GLY A 116 7.76 0.20 -8.86
C GLY A 116 8.10 0.63 -7.43
N VAL A 117 8.22 1.92 -7.18
CA VAL A 117 8.46 2.48 -5.84
C VAL A 117 7.15 2.78 -5.14
N VAL A 118 6.20 3.36 -5.85
CA VAL A 118 4.94 3.86 -5.28
C VAL A 118 4.11 2.75 -4.66
N LYS A 119 4.03 1.57 -5.29
CA LYS A 119 3.25 0.44 -4.77
C LYS A 119 3.63 0.09 -3.34
N GLY A 120 4.88 -0.24 -3.09
CA GLY A 120 5.36 -0.63 -1.77
C GLY A 120 5.29 0.51 -0.77
N TRP A 121 5.68 1.71 -1.19
CA TRP A 121 5.62 2.90 -0.37
C TRP A 121 4.19 3.23 0.07
N ALA A 122 3.22 3.13 -0.85
CA ALA A 122 1.81 3.41 -0.58
C ALA A 122 1.20 2.40 0.41
N VAL A 123 1.48 1.11 0.20
CA VAL A 123 0.99 0.04 1.09
C VAL A 123 1.56 0.21 2.49
N GLN A 124 2.85 0.49 2.60
CA GLN A 124 3.51 0.73 3.90
C GLN A 124 2.91 1.95 4.60
N ARG A 125 2.68 3.03 3.86
CA ARG A 125 2.07 4.25 4.38
C ARG A 125 0.63 4.00 4.85
N ALA A 126 -0.16 3.27 4.07
CA ALA A 126 -1.54 2.91 4.43
C ALA A 126 -1.60 1.98 5.65
N ALA A 127 -0.60 1.12 5.83
CA ALA A 127 -0.54 0.19 6.96
C ALA A 127 -0.50 0.91 8.32
N HIS A 128 -0.04 2.15 8.38
CA HIS A 128 -0.04 2.93 9.63
C HIS A 128 -1.46 3.13 10.19
N ALA A 129 -2.48 3.15 9.33
CA ALA A 129 -3.88 3.26 9.76
C ALA A 129 -4.34 2.02 10.54
N LEU A 130 -3.67 0.89 10.38
CA LEU A 130 -4.01 -0.37 11.02
C LEU A 130 -3.40 -0.50 12.43
N ALA A 131 -2.49 0.39 12.81
CA ALA A 131 -1.85 0.38 14.12
C ALA A 131 -2.84 0.60 15.28
N THR A 132 -4.04 1.10 15.00
CA THR A 132 -5.11 1.27 15.99
C THR A 132 -5.82 -0.04 16.36
N LEU A 133 -5.58 -1.12 15.59
CA LEU A 133 -6.19 -2.43 15.81
C LEU A 133 -5.31 -3.26 16.73
N GLU A 134 -5.50 -3.08 18.05
CA GLU A 134 -4.75 -3.79 19.08
C GLU A 134 -5.09 -5.28 19.08
N ASP A 135 -4.11 -6.10 19.44
CA ASP A 135 -4.24 -7.57 19.61
C ASP A 135 -4.85 -8.27 18.39
N THR A 136 -4.72 -7.67 17.22
CA THR A 136 -5.27 -8.18 15.96
C THR A 136 -4.14 -8.45 14.98
N ASP A 137 -4.08 -9.69 14.50
CA ASP A 137 -3.14 -10.04 13.42
C ASP A 137 -3.66 -9.47 12.11
N LEU A 138 -2.76 -8.94 11.31
CA LEU A 138 -3.13 -8.31 10.05
C LEU A 138 -2.13 -8.60 8.93
N CYS A 139 -2.65 -8.64 7.72
CA CYS A 139 -1.84 -8.69 6.50
C CYS A 139 -2.50 -7.79 5.46
N LEU A 140 -1.79 -6.73 5.08
CA LEU A 140 -2.21 -5.83 4.02
C LEU A 140 -1.37 -6.11 2.77
N SER A 141 -2.03 -6.41 1.65
CA SER A 141 -1.36 -6.74 0.38
C SER A 141 -1.88 -5.87 -0.75
N GLY A 142 -0.96 -5.48 -1.63
CA GLY A 142 -1.30 -4.79 -2.87
C GLY A 142 -0.84 -5.60 -4.08
N GLY A 143 -1.78 -5.93 -4.99
CA GLY A 143 -1.47 -6.62 -6.23
C GLY A 143 -1.31 -8.12 -6.14
N GLY A 144 -1.65 -8.74 -5.03
CA GLY A 144 -1.65 -10.21 -4.90
C GLY A 144 -0.30 -10.84 -4.58
N ASP A 145 0.69 -10.04 -4.22
CA ASP A 145 2.02 -10.51 -3.80
C ASP A 145 2.16 -10.48 -2.28
#